data_bf55fd489097065205a1641b341862b5
#
_entry.id   bf55fd489097065205a1641b341862b5
#
_cell.length_a   1.000
_cell.length_b   1.000
_cell.length_c   1.000
_cell.angle_alpha   90.00
_cell.angle_beta   90.00
_cell.angle_gamma   90.00
#
_symmetry.space_group_name_H-M   'P 1'
#
loop_
_entity.id
_entity.type
_entity.pdbx_description
1 polymer ?
#
loop_
_entity_poly.entity_id
_entity_poly.type
_entity_poly.pdbx_seq_one_letter_code
_entity_poly.pdbx_strand_id
1 'polypeptide(L)'
;MNTENFLRRTLGSEGYYCLFSFRTKDDKRIQKFYTSIGDMADAARDLDSKGYDAYFALATFEENNSRKVNNVKQLKSFFLDLDCGETKDYPNQDEALKALQGFCKTLSLPKPKLVNSGRGIHAYWFLSESVGIDDWLPVAERLKKLCAEHKL
;
A
#
# COMPACT_ATOMS: atom_id res chain seq x y z
N MET A 1 9.71 -3.29 -12.86
CA MET A 1 10.03 -3.59 -11.42
C MET A 1 9.24 -4.82 -11.03
N ASN A 2 9.89 -5.85 -10.52
CA ASN A 2 9.20 -7.05 -10.04
C ASN A 2 8.62 -6.84 -8.63
N THR A 3 7.79 -7.78 -8.17
CA THR A 3 7.10 -7.70 -6.87
C THR A 3 8.08 -7.56 -5.70
N GLU A 4 9.14 -8.34 -5.67
CA GLU A 4 10.12 -8.28 -4.58
C GLU A 4 10.84 -6.93 -4.50
N ASN A 5 11.27 -6.39 -5.63
CA ASN A 5 11.91 -5.08 -5.68
C ASN A 5 10.97 -3.96 -5.28
N PHE A 6 9.70 -4.06 -5.67
CA PHE A 6 8.66 -3.12 -5.23
C PHE A 6 8.49 -3.15 -3.70
N LEU A 7 8.36 -4.35 -3.12
CA LEU A 7 8.20 -4.50 -1.67
C LEU A 7 9.43 -4.00 -0.90
N ARG A 8 10.65 -4.23 -1.40
CA ARG A 8 11.88 -3.72 -0.77
C ARG A 8 11.97 -2.20 -0.75
N ARG A 9 11.39 -1.53 -1.72
CA ARG A 9 11.31 -0.06 -1.75
C ARG A 9 10.18 0.48 -0.90
N THR A 10 9.11 -0.28 -0.75
CA THR A 10 7.88 0.13 -0.07
C THR A 10 7.95 -0.07 1.44
N LEU A 11 8.61 -1.15 1.89
CA LEU A 11 8.63 -1.60 3.28
C LEU A 11 9.98 -1.37 3.94
N GLY A 12 9.96 -1.20 5.27
CA GLY A 12 11.17 -1.15 6.08
C GLY A 12 11.95 -2.46 6.05
N SER A 13 13.21 -2.42 6.48
CA SER A 13 14.10 -3.59 6.47
C SER A 13 14.11 -4.38 7.77
N GLU A 14 13.50 -3.85 8.83
CA GLU A 14 13.46 -4.47 10.15
C GLU A 14 12.04 -4.78 10.58
N GLY A 15 11.88 -5.90 11.29
CA GLY A 15 10.60 -6.36 11.82
C GLY A 15 9.94 -7.43 10.96
N TYR A 16 8.71 -7.74 11.30
CA TYR A 16 7.90 -8.74 10.59
C TYR A 16 7.08 -8.10 9.48
N TYR A 17 7.06 -8.74 8.33
CA TYR A 17 6.17 -8.40 7.21
C TYR A 17 4.86 -9.16 7.34
N CYS A 18 3.75 -8.54 7.00
CA CYS A 18 2.44 -9.18 7.09
C CYS A 18 1.77 -9.29 5.72
N LEU A 19 1.36 -10.49 5.37
CA LEU A 19 0.56 -10.81 4.20
C LEU A 19 -0.84 -11.22 4.66
N PHE A 20 -1.83 -10.51 4.15
CA PHE A 20 -3.24 -10.86 4.30
C PHE A 20 -3.79 -11.33 2.96
N SER A 21 -4.59 -12.39 2.95
CA SER A 21 -5.22 -12.86 1.73
C SER A 21 -6.68 -13.25 1.97
N PHE A 22 -7.47 -13.07 0.93
CA PHE A 22 -8.89 -13.32 0.93
C PHE A 22 -9.30 -14.04 -0.35
N ARG A 23 -10.17 -15.03 -0.22
CA ARG A 23 -10.75 -15.73 -1.38
C ARG A 23 -12.26 -15.63 -1.33
N THR A 24 -12.86 -14.95 -2.31
CA THR A 24 -14.29 -14.68 -2.40
C THR A 24 -15.11 -15.97 -2.50
N LYS A 25 -14.60 -16.98 -3.20
CA LYS A 25 -15.27 -18.25 -3.47
C LYS A 25 -15.83 -18.93 -2.20
N ASP A 26 -15.08 -18.91 -1.10
CA ASP A 26 -15.41 -19.61 0.16
C ASP A 26 -15.24 -18.71 1.39
N ASP A 27 -15.08 -17.39 1.20
CA ASP A 27 -14.88 -16.40 2.27
C ASP A 27 -13.67 -16.71 3.16
N LYS A 28 -12.69 -17.42 2.62
CA LYS A 28 -11.50 -17.82 3.37
C LYS A 28 -10.51 -16.68 3.50
N ARG A 29 -10.02 -16.45 4.73
CA ARG A 29 -9.07 -15.41 5.08
C ARG A 29 -7.84 -16.02 5.71
N ILE A 30 -6.66 -15.55 5.29
CA ILE A 30 -5.38 -16.02 5.81
C ILE A 30 -4.53 -14.80 6.13
N GLN A 31 -3.95 -14.74 7.33
CA GLN A 31 -2.97 -13.74 7.70
C GLN A 31 -1.72 -14.43 8.20
N LYS A 32 -0.58 -14.09 7.62
CA LYS A 32 0.72 -14.64 7.99
C LYS A 32 1.79 -13.55 8.07
N PHE A 33 2.76 -13.77 8.94
CA PHE A 33 3.90 -12.91 9.13
C PHE A 33 5.17 -13.59 8.60
N TYR A 34 6.07 -12.79 8.04
CA TYR A 34 7.31 -13.23 7.41
C TYR A 34 8.47 -12.39 7.90
N THR A 35 9.66 -12.96 7.96
CA THR A 35 10.92 -12.25 8.24
C THR A 35 11.68 -11.89 6.95
N SER A 36 11.25 -12.44 5.81
CA SER A 36 11.87 -12.24 4.51
C SER A 36 10.85 -11.74 3.48
N ILE A 37 11.18 -10.66 2.79
CA ILE A 37 10.39 -10.13 1.68
C ILE A 37 10.30 -11.16 0.54
N GLY A 38 11.39 -11.87 0.26
CA GLY A 38 11.39 -12.92 -0.77
C GLY A 38 10.39 -14.02 -0.47
N ASP A 39 10.34 -14.51 0.77
CA ASP A 39 9.40 -15.54 1.21
C ASP A 39 7.94 -15.03 1.14
N MET A 40 7.71 -13.79 1.55
CA MET A 40 6.38 -13.17 1.45
C MET A 40 5.94 -13.01 -0.01
N ALA A 41 6.83 -12.59 -0.90
CA ALA A 41 6.54 -12.45 -2.33
C ALA A 41 6.22 -13.82 -2.97
N ASP A 42 6.95 -14.86 -2.61
CA ASP A 42 6.69 -16.24 -3.08
C ASP A 42 5.33 -16.73 -2.58
N ALA A 43 5.01 -16.49 -1.30
CA ALA A 43 3.72 -16.85 -0.72
C ALA A 43 2.56 -16.09 -1.39
N ALA A 44 2.73 -14.81 -1.71
CA ALA A 44 1.73 -14.03 -2.42
C ALA A 44 1.44 -14.60 -3.82
N ARG A 45 2.47 -15.00 -4.57
CA ARG A 45 2.31 -15.63 -5.88
C ARG A 45 1.60 -17.00 -5.79
N ASP A 46 1.94 -17.81 -4.79
CA ASP A 46 1.28 -19.09 -4.55
C ASP A 46 -0.21 -18.90 -4.22
N LEU A 47 -0.54 -17.92 -3.37
CA LEU A 47 -1.93 -17.60 -3.01
C LEU A 47 -2.71 -17.09 -4.22
N ASP A 48 -2.12 -16.21 -5.04
CA ASP A 48 -2.73 -15.72 -6.27
C ASP A 48 -3.08 -16.89 -7.21
N SER A 49 -2.17 -17.84 -7.39
CA SER A 49 -2.41 -19.04 -8.20
C SER A 49 -3.56 -19.92 -7.67
N LYS A 50 -3.91 -19.79 -6.40
CA LYS A 50 -5.02 -20.50 -5.73
C LYS A 50 -6.31 -19.68 -5.66
N GLY A 51 -6.36 -18.54 -6.35
CA GLY A 51 -7.53 -17.67 -6.42
C GLY A 51 -7.74 -16.74 -5.21
N TYR A 52 -6.70 -16.49 -4.43
CA TYR A 52 -6.73 -15.48 -3.37
C TYR A 52 -6.31 -14.11 -3.90
N ASP A 53 -6.96 -13.08 -3.42
CA ASP A 53 -6.42 -11.72 -3.47
C ASP A 53 -5.42 -11.56 -2.34
N ALA A 54 -4.20 -11.18 -2.66
CA ALA A 54 -3.12 -11.03 -1.68
C ALA A 54 -2.82 -9.55 -1.41
N TYR A 55 -2.78 -9.18 -0.13
CA TYR A 55 -2.52 -7.82 0.34
C TYR A 55 -1.37 -7.82 1.32
N PHE A 56 -0.45 -6.90 1.18
CA PHE A 56 0.60 -6.68 2.17
C PHE A 56 0.26 -5.49 3.06
N ALA A 57 0.66 -5.55 4.33
CA ALA A 57 0.59 -4.39 5.22
C ALA A 57 1.71 -3.41 4.88
N LEU A 58 1.40 -2.10 4.88
CA LEU A 58 2.37 -1.04 4.54
C LEU A 58 3.49 -0.89 5.58
N ALA A 59 3.27 -1.36 6.80
CA ALA A 59 4.21 -1.33 7.91
C ALA A 59 4.92 -2.67 8.10
N THR A 60 6.08 -2.64 8.76
CA THR A 60 6.63 -3.80 9.47
C THR A 60 6.18 -3.76 10.93
N PHE A 61 6.28 -4.90 11.61
CA PHE A 61 5.76 -5.08 12.97
C PHE A 61 6.83 -5.59 13.93
N GLU A 62 6.68 -5.21 15.20
CA GLU A 62 7.57 -5.67 16.28
C GLU A 62 7.39 -7.17 16.55
N GLU A 63 6.13 -7.62 16.63
CA GLU A 63 5.74 -9.00 16.90
C GLU A 63 4.94 -9.58 15.73
N ASN A 64 4.94 -10.89 15.61
CA ASN A 64 4.30 -11.62 14.48
C ASN A 64 2.85 -12.04 14.75
N ASN A 65 2.11 -11.25 15.52
CA ASN A 65 0.77 -11.63 16.01
C ASN A 65 -0.31 -10.58 15.76
N SER A 66 0.02 -9.37 15.29
CA SER A 66 -0.96 -8.30 15.17
C SER A 66 -0.54 -7.25 14.12
N ARG A 67 -1.54 -6.72 13.40
CA ARG A 67 -1.40 -5.54 12.50
C ARG A 67 -1.81 -4.22 13.15
N LYS A 68 -2.07 -4.21 14.44
CA LYS A 68 -2.51 -3.00 15.16
C LYS A 68 -1.40 -1.96 15.22
N VAL A 69 -1.81 -0.69 15.32
CA VAL A 69 -0.89 0.48 15.36
C VAL A 69 0.17 0.34 16.46
N ASN A 70 -0.19 -0.18 17.64
CA ASN A 70 0.75 -0.38 18.73
C ASN A 70 1.83 -1.45 18.48
N ASN A 71 1.68 -2.24 17.41
CA ASN A 71 2.66 -3.25 16.99
C ASN A 71 3.51 -2.80 15.79
N VAL A 72 3.29 -1.61 15.25
CA VAL A 72 4.05 -1.08 14.11
C VAL A 72 5.49 -0.79 14.53
N LYS A 73 6.45 -1.29 13.73
CA LYS A 73 7.88 -1.02 13.92
C LYS A 73 8.38 0.05 12.95
N GLN A 74 8.22 -0.16 11.65
CA GLN A 74 8.72 0.76 10.62
C GLN A 74 7.71 0.99 9.51
N LEU A 75 7.76 2.20 8.95
CA LEU A 75 7.08 2.57 7.71
C LEU A 75 8.10 3.26 6.79
N LYS A 76 7.98 3.03 5.48
CA LYS A 76 8.92 3.56 4.47
C LYS A 76 8.23 4.20 3.28
N SER A 77 6.91 4.28 3.28
CA SER A 77 6.15 4.85 2.17
C SER A 77 4.83 5.46 2.61
N PHE A 78 4.32 6.37 1.76
CA PHE A 78 2.94 6.83 1.81
C PHE A 78 2.17 6.24 0.65
N PHE A 79 0.88 6.11 0.80
CA PHE A 79 0.01 5.39 -0.12
C PHE A 79 -1.33 6.11 -0.31
N LEU A 80 -1.79 6.14 -1.55
CA LEU A 80 -3.17 6.50 -1.91
C LEU A 80 -3.77 5.43 -2.80
N ASP A 81 -5.05 5.18 -2.59
CA ASP A 81 -5.86 4.29 -3.42
C ASP A 81 -6.95 5.10 -4.11
N LEU A 82 -6.91 5.13 -5.44
CA LEU A 82 -7.92 5.80 -6.27
C LEU A 82 -8.77 4.74 -6.97
N ASP A 83 -9.93 4.49 -6.41
CA ASP A 83 -10.91 3.55 -6.95
C ASP A 83 -11.59 4.09 -8.21
N CYS A 84 -11.71 3.24 -9.23
CA CYS A 84 -12.36 3.57 -10.49
C CYS A 84 -13.53 2.64 -10.79
N GLY A 85 -14.57 3.17 -11.43
CA GLY A 85 -15.75 2.42 -11.82
C GLY A 85 -17.00 3.30 -11.92
N GLU A 86 -18.10 2.74 -12.40
CA GLU A 86 -19.34 3.50 -12.63
C GLU A 86 -19.92 4.15 -11.38
N THR A 87 -19.69 3.56 -10.21
CA THR A 87 -20.20 4.04 -8.91
C THR A 87 -19.11 4.68 -8.05
N LYS A 88 -17.92 4.95 -8.63
CA LYS A 88 -16.77 5.51 -7.93
C LYS A 88 -16.54 6.96 -8.32
N ASP A 89 -15.65 7.64 -7.60
CA ASP A 89 -15.31 9.05 -7.85
C ASP A 89 -14.69 9.29 -9.24
N TYR A 90 -14.03 8.25 -9.77
CA TYR A 90 -13.43 8.29 -11.11
C TYR A 90 -14.07 7.22 -12.01
N PRO A 91 -14.54 7.60 -13.22
CA PRO A 91 -15.15 6.62 -14.13
C PRO A 91 -14.16 5.60 -14.68
N ASN A 92 -12.88 5.98 -14.79
CA ASN A 92 -11.81 5.13 -15.31
C ASN A 92 -10.44 5.57 -14.78
N GLN A 93 -9.41 4.76 -15.05
CA GLN A 93 -8.04 5.02 -14.59
C GLN A 93 -7.41 6.27 -15.23
N ASP A 94 -7.76 6.63 -16.45
CA ASP A 94 -7.23 7.84 -17.12
C ASP A 94 -7.68 9.11 -16.39
N GLU A 95 -8.94 9.19 -15.99
CA GLU A 95 -9.46 10.32 -15.21
C GLU A 95 -8.84 10.38 -13.80
N ALA A 96 -8.69 9.23 -13.14
CA ALA A 96 -7.99 9.15 -11.86
C ALA A 96 -6.53 9.61 -11.99
N LEU A 97 -5.84 9.20 -13.04
CA LEU A 97 -4.45 9.58 -13.29
C LEU A 97 -4.32 11.09 -13.52
N LYS A 98 -5.20 11.69 -14.32
CA LYS A 98 -5.23 13.14 -14.55
C LYS A 98 -5.45 13.91 -13.25
N ALA A 99 -6.40 13.46 -12.42
CA ALA A 99 -6.66 14.08 -11.12
C ALA A 99 -5.44 14.00 -10.19
N LEU A 100 -4.79 12.85 -10.12
CA LEU A 100 -3.58 12.65 -9.32
C LEU A 100 -2.41 13.53 -9.81
N GLN A 101 -2.21 13.64 -11.13
CA GLN A 101 -1.18 14.49 -11.70
C GLN A 101 -1.43 15.96 -11.39
N GLY A 102 -2.66 16.43 -11.49
CA GLY A 102 -3.06 17.77 -11.10
C GLY A 102 -2.83 18.05 -9.63
N PHE A 103 -3.21 17.13 -8.77
CA PHE A 103 -2.98 17.20 -7.32
C PHE A 103 -1.48 17.31 -6.99
N CYS A 104 -0.66 16.43 -7.53
CA CYS A 104 0.79 16.48 -7.32
C CYS A 104 1.41 17.78 -7.82
N LYS A 105 0.98 18.27 -8.99
CA LYS A 105 1.46 19.53 -9.56
C LYS A 105 1.09 20.72 -8.68
N THR A 106 -0.16 20.82 -8.25
CA THR A 106 -0.66 21.90 -7.42
C THR A 106 0.06 21.99 -6.08
N LEU A 107 0.37 20.85 -5.49
CA LEU A 107 1.02 20.78 -4.17
C LEU A 107 2.54 20.61 -4.24
N SER A 108 3.12 20.62 -5.44
CA SER A 108 4.57 20.39 -5.65
C SER A 108 5.06 19.08 -5.03
N LEU A 109 4.23 18.04 -5.08
CA LEU A 109 4.59 16.72 -4.60
C LEU A 109 5.47 15.98 -5.61
N PRO A 110 6.41 15.15 -5.14
CA PRO A 110 7.17 14.28 -6.01
C PRO A 110 6.26 13.33 -6.80
N LYS A 111 6.70 12.90 -7.96
CA LYS A 111 5.97 11.92 -8.77
C LYS A 111 5.91 10.57 -8.04
N PRO A 112 4.70 10.03 -7.77
CA PRO A 112 4.58 8.74 -7.10
C PRO A 112 4.91 7.57 -8.04
N LYS A 113 5.21 6.43 -7.47
CA LYS A 113 5.19 5.14 -8.16
C LYS A 113 3.74 4.68 -8.28
N LEU A 114 3.31 4.36 -9.50
CA LEU A 114 1.96 3.91 -9.78
C LEU A 114 1.91 2.40 -9.94
N VAL A 115 0.84 1.81 -9.39
CA VAL A 115 0.49 0.41 -9.55
C VAL A 115 -0.95 0.33 -10.03
N ASN A 116 -1.18 -0.42 -11.11
CA ASN A 116 -2.52 -0.74 -11.57
C ASN A 116 -3.08 -1.85 -10.68
N SER A 117 -4.12 -1.53 -9.91
CA SER A 117 -4.78 -2.49 -9.02
C SER A 117 -5.86 -3.33 -9.71
N GLY A 118 -6.07 -3.12 -11.02
CA GLY A 118 -7.15 -3.73 -11.79
C GLY A 118 -8.45 -2.92 -11.73
N ARG A 119 -8.82 -2.42 -10.56
CA ARG A 119 -10.02 -1.59 -10.34
C ARG A 119 -9.73 -0.12 -10.16
N GLY A 120 -8.46 0.26 -10.10
CA GLY A 120 -8.05 1.64 -9.87
C GLY A 120 -6.55 1.79 -9.95
N ILE A 121 -6.05 2.84 -9.30
CA ILE A 121 -4.63 3.18 -9.26
C ILE A 121 -4.18 3.27 -7.81
N HIS A 122 -3.11 2.57 -7.46
CA HIS A 122 -2.39 2.79 -6.22
C HIS A 122 -1.19 3.72 -6.48
N ALA A 123 -1.04 4.74 -5.68
CA ALA A 123 0.09 5.68 -5.75
C ALA A 123 0.94 5.54 -4.48
N TYR A 124 2.25 5.35 -4.67
CA TYR A 124 3.22 5.20 -3.57
C TYR A 124 4.29 6.27 -3.65
N TRP A 125 4.59 6.90 -2.52
CA TRP A 125 5.77 7.74 -2.33
C TRP A 125 6.72 7.02 -1.39
N PHE A 126 7.87 6.62 -1.91
CA PHE A 126 8.89 5.93 -1.13
C PHE A 126 9.73 6.94 -0.35
N LEU A 127 9.97 6.65 0.92
CA LEU A 127 10.94 7.37 1.73
C LEU A 127 12.36 6.82 1.50
N SER A 128 13.37 7.67 1.65
CA SER A 128 14.78 7.25 1.59
C SER A 128 15.17 6.37 2.79
N GLU A 129 14.52 6.63 3.94
CA GLU A 129 14.75 5.92 5.19
C GLU A 129 13.42 5.50 5.81
N SER A 130 13.45 4.43 6.58
CA SER A 130 12.30 4.00 7.39
C SER A 130 12.12 4.94 8.58
N VAL A 131 10.85 5.15 8.96
CA VAL A 131 10.47 5.97 10.12
C VAL A 131 9.54 5.17 11.05
N GLY A 132 9.45 5.60 12.30
CA GLY A 132 8.45 5.09 13.24
C GLY A 132 7.06 5.67 12.97
N ILE A 133 6.05 5.08 13.64
CA ILE A 133 4.66 5.51 13.49
C ILE A 133 4.44 6.96 13.93
N ASP A 134 5.15 7.42 14.96
CA ASP A 134 4.99 8.78 15.51
C ASP A 134 5.46 9.86 14.52
N ASP A 135 6.44 9.55 13.67
CA ASP A 135 6.91 10.45 12.62
C ASP A 135 6.08 10.32 11.33
N TRP A 136 5.59 9.13 11.05
CA TRP A 136 4.82 8.84 9.83
C TRP A 136 3.39 9.35 9.90
N LEU A 137 2.69 9.12 11.00
CA LEU A 137 1.25 9.37 11.15
C LEU A 137 0.86 10.83 10.89
N PRO A 138 1.56 11.85 11.43
CA PRO A 138 1.20 13.25 11.17
C PRO A 138 1.27 13.63 9.68
N VAL A 139 2.24 13.08 8.95
CA VAL A 139 2.39 13.32 7.51
C VAL A 139 1.29 12.61 6.72
N ALA A 140 0.95 11.38 7.08
CA ALA A 140 -0.15 10.63 6.46
C ALA A 140 -1.50 11.32 6.69
N GLU A 141 -1.76 11.82 7.89
CA GLU A 141 -2.96 12.60 8.22
C GLU A 141 -3.01 13.90 7.42
N ARG A 142 -1.89 14.60 7.28
CA ARG A 142 -1.82 15.78 6.44
C ARG A 142 -2.10 15.49 4.97
N LEU A 143 -1.53 14.41 4.43
CA LEU A 143 -1.81 13.95 3.07
C LEU A 143 -3.31 13.67 2.87
N LYS A 144 -3.93 12.95 3.79
CA LYS A 144 -5.37 12.65 3.77
C LYS A 144 -6.21 13.94 3.76
N LYS A 145 -5.84 14.92 4.58
CA LYS A 145 -6.51 16.22 4.64
C LYS A 145 -6.37 16.98 3.32
N LEU A 146 -5.20 17.00 2.72
CA LEU A 146 -4.95 17.61 1.42
C LEU A 146 -5.77 16.95 0.30
N CYS A 147 -5.91 15.63 0.32
CA CYS A 147 -6.79 14.92 -0.62
C CYS A 147 -8.23 15.41 -0.51
N ALA A 148 -8.75 15.54 0.72
CA ALA A 148 -10.11 16.04 0.95
C ALA A 148 -10.27 17.51 0.51
N GLU A 149 -9.31 18.38 0.83
CA GLU A 149 -9.32 19.80 0.45
C GLU A 149 -9.28 20.01 -1.07
N HIS A 150 -8.56 19.17 -1.80
CA HIS A 150 -8.39 19.21 -3.26
C HIS A 150 -9.29 18.24 -4.02
N LYS A 151 -10.20 17.57 -3.33
CA LYS A 151 -11.17 16.61 -3.92
C LYS A 151 -10.53 15.48 -4.73
N LEU A 152 -9.42 14.96 -4.24
CA LEU A 152 -8.77 13.79 -4.81
C LEU A 152 -9.37 12.50 -4.25
#